data_5e39cf526d0875303a778b3be8177d31
#
_entry.id   5e39cf526d0875303a778b3be8177d31
#
_cell.length_a   1.000
_cell.length_b   1.000
_cell.length_c   1.000
_cell.angle_alpha   90.00
_cell.angle_beta   90.00
_cell.angle_gamma   90.00
#
_symmetry.space_group_name_H-M   'P 1'
#
loop_
_entity.id
_entity.type
_entity.pdbx_description
1 polymer ?
#
loop_
_entity_poly.entity_id
_entity_poly.type
_entity_poly.pdbx_seq_one_letter_code
_entity_poly.pdbx_strand_id
1 'polypeptide(L)'
;DFIREVNFYSAAFPASKGNALSSILDFKLQDGNKEKFSLRGVLGASDIGVSANGPLGKKTTYQVSVRRSYLQFLFDMIGLPFLPTFTDAQFKIKHSFNPKNELTVLGLGAIDDMKLNTGMEDMSEKNQYILSYLPVVKQKTYTLGAVYKHYARKNLYSVIISRSQTNNKNIKYKDNDESKEENLSLNY
;
A
#
# COMPACT_ATOMS: atom_id res chain seq x y z
N ASP A 1 -5.15 2.79 9.74
CA ASP A 1 -6.13 2.52 10.82
C ASP A 1 -6.20 1.06 11.30
N PHE A 2 -5.60 0.11 10.58
CA PHE A 2 -5.61 -1.32 10.96
C PHE A 2 -4.33 -1.77 11.66
N ILE A 3 -3.39 -0.85 11.87
CA ILE A 3 -2.14 -1.16 12.54
C ILE A 3 -2.36 -1.13 14.05
N ARG A 4 -2.05 -2.25 14.72
CA ARG A 4 -2.08 -2.36 16.17
C ARG A 4 -0.73 -2.00 16.78
N GLU A 5 0.35 -2.40 16.14
CA GLU A 5 1.70 -2.28 16.64
C GLU A 5 2.68 -2.12 15.48
N VAL A 6 3.66 -1.27 15.65
CA VAL A 6 4.77 -1.08 14.71
C VAL A 6 6.06 -1.35 15.46
N ASN A 7 6.83 -2.34 15.01
CA ASN A 7 8.16 -2.61 15.51
C ASN A 7 9.18 -2.16 14.47
N PHE A 8 10.07 -1.29 14.87
CA PHE A 8 11.17 -0.83 14.05
C PHE A 8 12.49 -1.44 14.54
N TYR A 9 13.14 -2.17 13.66
CA TYR A 9 14.45 -2.75 13.90
C TYR A 9 15.47 -2.01 13.03
N SER A 10 16.40 -1.29 13.65
CA SER A 10 17.51 -0.61 12.98
C SER A 10 18.82 -1.30 13.30
N ALA A 11 19.70 -1.44 12.33
CA ALA A 11 21.07 -1.96 12.44
C ALA A 11 21.25 -3.42 12.89
N ALA A 12 20.43 -3.93 13.82
CA ALA A 12 20.49 -5.32 14.26
C ALA A 12 19.06 -5.88 14.43
N PHE A 13 18.80 -7.02 13.85
CA PHE A 13 17.51 -7.70 13.96
C PHE A 13 17.69 -9.19 14.16
N PRO A 14 16.72 -9.88 14.79
CA PRO A 14 16.83 -11.30 15.09
C PRO A 14 16.91 -12.14 13.80
N ALA A 15 17.53 -13.31 13.90
CA ALA A 15 17.71 -14.23 12.77
C ALA A 15 16.41 -14.66 12.08
N SER A 16 15.27 -14.54 12.78
CA SER A 16 13.92 -14.77 12.22
C SER A 16 13.46 -13.70 11.21
N LYS A 17 14.14 -12.55 11.17
CA LYS A 17 13.89 -11.43 10.27
C LYS A 17 15.01 -11.38 9.23
N GLY A 18 14.89 -12.18 8.19
CA GLY A 18 15.87 -12.23 7.10
C GLY A 18 15.55 -11.32 5.93
N ASN A 19 16.44 -11.32 4.94
CA ASN A 19 16.27 -10.64 3.65
C ASN A 19 16.10 -9.12 3.72
N ALA A 20 16.79 -8.49 4.69
CA ALA A 20 16.84 -7.04 4.84
C ALA A 20 18.29 -6.57 5.03
N LEU A 21 18.63 -5.41 4.45
CA LEU A 21 20.00 -4.88 4.46
C LEU A 21 20.23 -3.80 5.51
N SER A 22 19.21 -3.03 5.87
CA SER A 22 19.36 -1.82 6.66
C SER A 22 18.43 -1.80 7.88
N SER A 23 17.15 -1.90 7.65
CA SER A 23 16.14 -1.83 8.70
C SER A 23 14.90 -2.63 8.35
N ILE A 24 14.11 -2.98 9.35
CA ILE A 24 12.82 -3.69 9.19
C ILE A 24 11.74 -2.92 9.94
N LEU A 25 10.64 -2.67 9.25
CA LEU A 25 9.38 -2.23 9.83
C LEU A 25 8.41 -3.41 9.87
N ASP A 26 8.06 -3.85 11.06
CA ASP A 26 7.13 -4.97 11.29
C ASP A 26 5.78 -4.44 11.77
N PHE A 27 4.78 -4.54 10.91
CA PHE A 27 3.42 -4.07 11.18
C PHE A 27 2.54 -5.22 11.65
N LYS A 28 2.01 -5.11 12.85
CA LYS A 28 0.98 -6.03 13.32
C LYS A 28 -0.40 -5.42 13.13
N LEU A 29 -1.20 -6.05 12.30
CA LEU A 29 -2.55 -5.61 12.02
C LEU A 29 -3.52 -6.06 13.11
N GLN A 30 -4.50 -5.21 13.41
CA GLN A 30 -5.62 -5.55 14.29
C GLN A 30 -6.46 -6.66 13.66
N ASP A 31 -7.24 -7.35 14.48
CA ASP A 31 -8.34 -8.21 14.01
C ASP A 31 -9.63 -7.38 13.91
N GLY A 32 -10.54 -7.77 13.03
CA GLY A 32 -11.84 -7.15 12.91
C GLY A 32 -12.66 -7.26 14.21
N ASN A 33 -13.55 -6.32 14.45
CA ASN A 33 -14.42 -6.34 15.61
C ASN A 33 -15.31 -7.60 15.59
N LYS A 34 -15.44 -8.28 16.72
CA LYS A 34 -16.25 -9.49 16.87
C LYS A 34 -17.70 -9.23 17.21
N GLU A 35 -18.00 -8.05 17.72
CA GLU A 35 -19.29 -7.73 18.32
C GLU A 35 -20.15 -6.85 17.42
N LYS A 36 -19.57 -5.87 16.78
CA LYS A 36 -20.31 -4.87 16.01
C LYS A 36 -19.62 -4.46 14.72
N PHE A 37 -20.42 -4.10 13.75
CA PHE A 37 -19.98 -3.42 12.53
C PHE A 37 -19.53 -2.00 12.86
N SER A 38 -18.46 -1.57 12.23
CA SER A 38 -17.95 -0.20 12.29
C SER A 38 -17.58 0.27 10.88
N LEU A 39 -18.06 1.44 10.53
CA LEU A 39 -17.71 2.16 9.30
C LEU A 39 -17.03 3.47 9.71
N ARG A 40 -15.91 3.80 9.07
CA ARG A 40 -15.17 5.03 9.31
C ARG A 40 -14.81 5.67 7.99
N GLY A 41 -15.19 6.94 7.82
CA GLY A 41 -14.71 7.82 6.77
C GLY A 41 -13.57 8.69 7.32
N VAL A 42 -12.58 8.96 6.51
CA VAL A 42 -11.47 9.87 6.81
C VAL A 42 -11.32 10.83 5.65
N LEU A 43 -11.28 12.12 5.98
CA LEU A 43 -10.92 13.18 5.07
C LEU A 43 -9.64 13.81 5.61
N GLY A 44 -8.52 13.50 4.97
CA GLY A 44 -7.20 14.04 5.31
C GLY A 44 -6.90 15.33 4.53
N ALA A 45 -5.73 15.90 4.75
CA ALA A 45 -5.26 17.07 3.98
C ALA A 45 -4.91 16.71 2.52
N SER A 46 -4.62 15.45 2.24
CA SER A 46 -4.13 14.97 0.95
C SER A 46 -4.89 13.78 0.38
N ASP A 47 -5.76 13.16 1.17
CA ASP A 47 -6.45 11.94 0.79
C ASP A 47 -7.84 11.81 1.42
N ILE A 48 -8.64 10.97 0.81
CA ILE A 48 -9.92 10.50 1.33
C ILE A 48 -9.88 8.98 1.47
N GLY A 49 -10.43 8.47 2.57
CA GLY A 49 -10.48 7.05 2.84
C GLY A 49 -11.76 6.59 3.47
N VAL A 50 -12.09 5.34 3.23
CA VAL A 50 -13.21 4.64 3.87
C VAL A 50 -12.70 3.30 4.39
N SER A 51 -13.07 2.97 5.61
CA SER A 51 -12.76 1.67 6.21
C SER A 51 -13.96 1.08 6.90
N ALA A 52 -14.10 -0.23 6.81
CA ALA A 52 -15.14 -0.98 7.47
C ALA A 52 -14.53 -2.20 8.18
N ASN A 53 -15.04 -2.51 9.35
CA ASN A 53 -14.70 -3.73 10.06
C ASN A 53 -15.88 -4.26 10.84
N GLY A 54 -15.88 -5.57 11.11
CA GLY A 54 -16.96 -6.19 11.85
C GLY A 54 -16.99 -7.71 11.74
N PRO A 55 -18.03 -8.33 12.31
CA PRO A 55 -18.23 -9.77 12.21
C PRO A 55 -18.92 -10.15 10.90
N LEU A 56 -18.49 -11.27 10.29
CA LEU A 56 -19.21 -12.04 9.27
C LEU A 56 -19.72 -13.34 9.91
N GLY A 57 -20.74 -13.20 10.76
CA GLY A 57 -21.24 -14.29 11.57
C GLY A 57 -20.41 -14.53 12.85
N LYS A 58 -20.61 -15.68 13.51
CA LYS A 58 -20.05 -15.95 14.85
C LYS A 58 -18.55 -16.28 14.88
N LYS A 59 -17.99 -16.68 13.75
CA LYS A 59 -16.62 -17.23 13.68
C LYS A 59 -15.69 -16.45 12.78
N THR A 60 -16.17 -15.45 12.08
CA THR A 60 -15.41 -14.71 11.08
C THR A 60 -15.45 -13.22 11.38
N THR A 61 -14.31 -12.57 11.30
CA THR A 61 -14.22 -11.11 11.33
C THR A 61 -13.52 -10.61 10.08
N TYR A 62 -13.83 -9.40 9.70
CA TYR A 62 -13.20 -8.75 8.55
C TYR A 62 -12.81 -7.32 8.85
N GLN A 63 -11.86 -6.84 8.09
CA GLN A 63 -11.48 -5.45 7.95
C GLN A 63 -11.21 -5.18 6.48
N VAL A 64 -11.67 -4.05 6.00
CA VAL A 64 -11.39 -3.56 4.65
C VAL A 64 -11.22 -2.05 4.68
N SER A 65 -10.26 -1.53 3.92
CA SER A 65 -10.15 -0.10 3.67
C SER A 65 -9.73 0.18 2.24
N VAL A 66 -10.17 1.32 1.76
CA VAL A 66 -9.77 1.90 0.49
C VAL A 66 -9.46 3.36 0.73
N ARG A 67 -8.37 3.84 0.13
CA ARG A 67 -7.94 5.22 0.24
C ARG A 67 -7.50 5.72 -1.14
N ARG A 68 -7.79 7.00 -1.42
CA ARG A 68 -7.36 7.68 -2.63
C ARG A 68 -6.84 9.07 -2.30
N SER A 69 -5.70 9.41 -2.87
CA SER A 69 -5.14 10.75 -2.75
C SER A 69 -5.79 11.71 -3.74
N TYR A 70 -5.80 12.98 -3.37
CA TYR A 70 -6.09 14.11 -4.24
C TYR A 70 -4.94 15.13 -4.28
N LEU A 71 -3.73 14.66 -3.99
CA LEU A 71 -2.49 15.46 -4.03
C LEU A 71 -2.29 16.17 -5.37
N GLN A 72 -2.72 15.56 -6.46
CA GLN A 72 -2.63 16.18 -7.79
C GLN A 72 -3.29 17.57 -7.86
N PHE A 73 -4.45 17.75 -7.22
CA PHE A 73 -5.12 19.05 -7.20
C PHE A 73 -4.37 20.08 -6.36
N LEU A 74 -3.82 19.66 -5.23
CA LEU A 74 -3.03 20.53 -4.37
C LEU A 74 -1.73 20.95 -5.07
N PHE A 75 -1.06 20.03 -5.74
CA PHE A 75 0.20 20.26 -6.45
C PHE A 75 -0.01 21.14 -7.68
N ASP A 76 -1.11 20.94 -8.39
CA ASP A 76 -1.51 21.79 -9.50
C ASP A 76 -1.77 23.24 -9.03
N MET A 77 -2.52 23.40 -7.94
CA MET A 77 -2.86 24.70 -7.36
C MET A 77 -1.63 25.51 -6.93
N ILE A 78 -0.56 24.86 -6.47
CA ILE A 78 0.70 25.51 -6.06
C ILE A 78 1.76 25.53 -7.16
N GLY A 79 1.38 25.15 -8.39
CA GLY A 79 2.24 25.22 -9.57
C GLY A 79 3.43 24.26 -9.56
N LEU A 80 3.28 23.06 -8.98
CA LEU A 80 4.35 22.06 -9.01
C LEU A 80 4.39 21.33 -10.35
N PRO A 81 5.61 20.97 -10.83
CA PRO A 81 5.80 20.36 -12.14
C PRO A 81 5.39 18.88 -12.21
N PHE A 82 4.87 18.28 -11.14
CA PHE A 82 4.46 16.91 -11.09
C PHE A 82 3.18 16.72 -10.26
N LEU A 83 2.35 15.77 -10.68
CA LEU A 83 1.01 15.53 -10.15
C LEU A 83 0.89 14.08 -9.66
N PRO A 84 1.26 13.80 -8.39
CA PRO A 84 1.18 12.46 -7.84
C PRO A 84 -0.25 12.09 -7.46
N THR A 85 -0.63 10.85 -7.71
CA THR A 85 -1.83 10.22 -7.20
C THR A 85 -1.53 8.84 -6.69
N PHE A 86 -2.22 8.44 -5.62
CA PHE A 86 -2.20 7.06 -5.18
C PHE A 86 -3.60 6.57 -4.83
N THR A 87 -3.81 5.30 -5.04
CA THR A 87 -4.99 4.58 -4.56
C THR A 87 -4.52 3.30 -3.93
N ASP A 88 -4.89 3.07 -2.70
CA ASP A 88 -4.56 1.83 -2.01
C ASP A 88 -5.81 1.18 -1.40
N ALA A 89 -5.75 -0.13 -1.31
CA ALA A 89 -6.77 -0.96 -0.69
C ALA A 89 -6.12 -2.05 0.13
N GLN A 90 -6.72 -2.37 1.25
CA GLN A 90 -6.29 -3.48 2.09
C GLN A 90 -7.48 -4.19 2.71
N PHE A 91 -7.33 -5.49 2.94
CA PHE A 91 -8.30 -6.29 3.66
C PHE A 91 -7.63 -7.33 4.55
N LYS A 92 -8.32 -7.72 5.59
CA LYS A 92 -7.97 -8.85 6.45
C LYS A 92 -9.24 -9.58 6.86
N ILE A 93 -9.29 -10.88 6.61
CA ILE A 93 -10.39 -11.76 7.01
C ILE A 93 -9.79 -12.82 7.92
N LYS A 94 -10.36 -12.97 9.10
CA LYS A 94 -9.97 -13.99 10.06
C LYS A 94 -11.14 -14.90 10.35
N HIS A 95 -10.95 -16.20 10.12
CA HIS A 95 -11.92 -17.23 10.38
C HIS A 95 -11.41 -18.22 11.44
N SER A 96 -12.20 -18.46 12.48
CA SER A 96 -11.92 -19.45 13.51
C SER A 96 -12.79 -20.66 13.29
N PHE A 97 -12.24 -21.74 12.75
CA PHE A 97 -12.97 -23.00 12.54
C PHE A 97 -13.43 -23.59 13.88
N ASN A 98 -12.53 -23.55 14.87
CA ASN A 98 -12.73 -23.99 16.26
C ASN A 98 -11.67 -23.30 17.14
N PRO A 99 -11.69 -23.50 18.50
CA PRO A 99 -10.72 -22.87 19.41
C PRO A 99 -9.24 -23.20 19.13
N LYS A 100 -8.97 -24.25 18.35
CA LYS A 100 -7.60 -24.69 18.04
C LYS A 100 -7.14 -24.31 16.64
N ASN A 101 -8.04 -23.91 15.76
CA ASN A 101 -7.71 -23.73 14.33
C ASN A 101 -8.25 -22.39 13.83
N GLU A 102 -7.37 -21.57 13.30
CA GLU A 102 -7.73 -20.31 12.66
C GLU A 102 -7.03 -20.12 11.32
N LEU A 103 -7.72 -19.46 10.41
CA LEU A 103 -7.20 -19.02 9.12
C LEU A 103 -7.33 -17.51 9.02
N THR A 104 -6.27 -16.84 8.68
CA THR A 104 -6.27 -15.42 8.34
C THR A 104 -5.86 -15.27 6.89
N VAL A 105 -6.68 -14.55 6.12
CA VAL A 105 -6.35 -14.13 4.76
C VAL A 105 -6.22 -12.62 4.77
N LEU A 106 -5.18 -12.09 4.19
CA LEU A 106 -4.93 -10.66 4.11
C LEU A 106 -4.44 -10.29 2.71
N GLY A 107 -4.77 -9.09 2.31
CA GLY A 107 -4.29 -8.52 1.07
C GLY A 107 -4.13 -7.01 1.19
N LEU A 108 -3.16 -6.51 0.47
CA LEU A 108 -2.95 -5.09 0.26
C LEU A 108 -2.55 -4.86 -1.18
N GLY A 109 -2.98 -3.74 -1.74
CA GLY A 109 -2.63 -3.34 -3.09
C GLY A 109 -2.57 -1.82 -3.18
N ALA A 110 -1.69 -1.32 -4.03
CA ALA A 110 -1.55 0.09 -4.31
C ALA A 110 -1.33 0.33 -5.81
N ILE A 111 -1.87 1.44 -6.27
CA ILE A 111 -1.63 2.00 -7.60
C ILE A 111 -1.14 3.42 -7.37
N ASP A 112 0.09 3.69 -7.81
CA ASP A 112 0.74 4.98 -7.72
C ASP A 112 0.99 5.49 -9.14
N ASP A 113 0.49 6.69 -9.43
CA ASP A 113 0.69 7.37 -10.69
C ASP A 113 1.28 8.75 -10.43
N MET A 114 2.36 9.09 -11.13
CA MET A 114 2.91 10.43 -11.15
C MET A 114 2.92 10.93 -12.58
N LYS A 115 2.15 11.97 -12.86
CA LYS A 115 2.10 12.65 -14.15
C LYS A 115 2.92 13.94 -14.10
N LEU A 116 3.39 14.38 -15.24
CA LEU A 116 3.99 15.71 -15.38
C LEU A 116 2.89 16.77 -15.53
N ASN A 117 3.10 17.92 -14.93
CA ASN A 117 2.21 19.09 -15.08
C ASN A 117 2.70 19.96 -16.22
N THR A 118 2.35 19.59 -17.45
CA THR A 118 2.75 20.33 -18.65
C THR A 118 1.85 21.55 -18.95
N GLY A 119 0.76 21.70 -18.20
CA GLY A 119 -0.23 22.81 -18.37
C GLY A 119 -0.04 23.95 -17.38
N MET A 120 1.09 24.07 -16.69
CA MET A 120 1.34 25.16 -15.75
C MET A 120 1.36 26.52 -16.45
N GLU A 121 0.78 27.54 -15.82
CA GLU A 121 0.83 28.92 -16.30
C GLU A 121 2.25 29.51 -16.23
N ASP A 122 3.01 29.14 -15.19
CA ASP A 122 4.39 29.58 -14.98
C ASP A 122 5.38 28.52 -15.47
N MET A 123 5.82 28.67 -16.71
CA MET A 123 6.87 27.87 -17.34
C MET A 123 8.25 28.48 -17.16
N SER A 124 8.64 28.76 -15.90
CA SER A 124 10.01 29.23 -15.60
C SER A 124 11.05 28.25 -16.09
N GLU A 125 12.28 28.73 -16.36
CA GLU A 125 13.41 27.88 -16.79
C GLU A 125 13.67 26.72 -15.84
N LYS A 126 13.46 26.96 -14.53
CA LYS A 126 13.57 25.94 -13.48
C LYS A 126 12.52 24.83 -13.67
N ASN A 127 11.28 25.21 -13.94
CA ASN A 127 10.19 24.24 -14.13
C ASN A 127 10.37 23.43 -15.42
N GLN A 128 10.80 24.09 -16.50
CA GLN A 128 11.16 23.42 -17.76
C GLN A 128 12.29 22.41 -17.55
N TYR A 129 13.34 22.80 -16.80
CA TYR A 129 14.44 21.91 -16.47
C TYR A 129 13.96 20.70 -15.68
N ILE A 130 13.12 20.88 -14.65
CA ILE A 130 12.57 19.79 -13.85
C ILE A 130 11.73 18.85 -14.73
N LEU A 131 10.84 19.37 -15.57
CA LEU A 131 10.00 18.59 -16.48
C LEU A 131 10.82 17.76 -17.46
N SER A 132 11.95 18.28 -17.95
CA SER A 132 12.84 17.55 -18.88
C SER A 132 13.53 16.34 -18.26
N TYR A 133 13.65 16.29 -16.92
CA TYR A 133 14.34 15.22 -16.19
C TYR A 133 13.41 14.24 -15.49
N LEU A 134 12.20 14.67 -15.12
CA LEU A 134 11.26 13.81 -14.40
C LEU A 134 10.61 12.78 -15.34
N PRO A 135 10.63 11.50 -14.97
CA PRO A 135 9.84 10.50 -15.68
C PRO A 135 8.39 10.53 -15.22
N VAL A 136 7.47 10.12 -16.07
CA VAL A 136 6.14 9.67 -15.66
C VAL A 136 6.31 8.31 -14.98
N VAL A 137 5.83 8.19 -13.75
CA VAL A 137 5.96 6.96 -12.96
C VAL A 137 4.59 6.31 -12.82
N LYS A 138 4.51 5.03 -13.15
CA LYS A 138 3.33 4.19 -12.91
C LYS A 138 3.75 2.95 -12.14
N GLN A 139 3.23 2.79 -10.93
CA GLN A 139 3.52 1.64 -10.11
C GLN A 139 2.23 0.93 -9.72
N LYS A 140 2.26 -0.39 -9.80
CA LYS A 140 1.20 -1.26 -9.29
C LYS A 140 1.83 -2.32 -8.41
N THR A 141 1.37 -2.40 -7.18
CA THR A 141 1.88 -3.36 -6.20
C THR A 141 0.72 -4.08 -5.55
N TYR A 142 0.85 -5.40 -5.36
CA TYR A 142 -0.06 -6.12 -4.48
C TYR A 142 0.67 -7.21 -3.71
N THR A 143 0.15 -7.50 -2.53
CA THR A 143 0.54 -8.64 -1.69
C THR A 143 -0.72 -9.34 -1.22
N LEU A 144 -0.77 -10.65 -1.42
CA LEU A 144 -1.80 -11.54 -0.88
C LEU A 144 -1.13 -12.57 0.01
N GLY A 145 -1.72 -12.84 1.17
CA GLY A 145 -1.18 -13.79 2.12
C GLY A 145 -2.26 -14.56 2.86
N ALA A 146 -1.95 -15.80 3.21
CA ALA A 146 -2.77 -16.64 4.05
C ALA A 146 -1.91 -17.21 5.18
N VAL A 147 -2.45 -17.18 6.39
CA VAL A 147 -1.82 -17.68 7.60
C VAL A 147 -2.78 -18.64 8.28
N TYR A 148 -2.44 -19.93 8.30
CA TYR A 148 -3.14 -20.94 9.06
C TYR A 148 -2.40 -21.21 10.37
N LYS A 149 -3.12 -21.25 11.49
CA LYS A 149 -2.57 -21.56 12.81
C LYS A 149 -3.33 -22.68 13.46
N HIS A 150 -2.56 -23.63 14.02
CA HIS A 150 -3.05 -24.72 14.82
C HIS A 150 -2.46 -24.65 16.24
N TYR A 151 -3.32 -24.48 17.22
CA TYR A 151 -2.97 -24.41 18.65
C TYR A 151 -3.07 -25.80 19.27
N ALA A 152 -1.96 -26.49 19.43
CA ALA A 152 -1.86 -27.71 20.22
C ALA A 152 -1.60 -27.39 21.71
N ARG A 153 -1.73 -28.39 22.57
CA ARG A 153 -1.69 -28.20 24.03
C ARG A 153 -0.49 -27.39 24.56
N LYS A 154 0.70 -27.55 23.93
CA LYS A 154 1.95 -26.86 24.28
C LYS A 154 2.65 -26.20 23.08
N ASN A 155 2.13 -26.38 21.88
CA ASN A 155 2.78 -25.95 20.65
C ASN A 155 1.84 -25.11 19.77
N LEU A 156 2.40 -24.18 19.05
CA LEU A 156 1.75 -23.45 17.95
C LEU A 156 2.38 -23.88 16.64
N TYR A 157 1.57 -24.42 15.74
CA TYR A 157 1.96 -24.67 14.36
C TYR A 157 1.40 -23.56 13.47
N SER A 158 2.24 -23.02 12.61
CA SER A 158 1.85 -21.94 11.70
C SER A 158 2.33 -22.25 10.29
N VAL A 159 1.42 -22.15 9.34
CA VAL A 159 1.73 -22.21 7.90
C VAL A 159 1.41 -20.85 7.31
N ILE A 160 2.39 -20.28 6.61
CA ILE A 160 2.27 -18.95 5.98
C ILE A 160 2.57 -19.11 4.50
N ILE A 161 1.67 -18.63 3.67
CA ILE A 161 1.83 -18.58 2.23
C ILE A 161 1.55 -17.15 1.80
N SER A 162 2.44 -16.57 1.00
CA SER A 162 2.23 -15.22 0.47
C SER A 162 2.78 -15.08 -0.94
N ARG A 163 2.19 -14.15 -1.68
CA ARG A 163 2.68 -13.69 -2.98
C ARG A 163 2.65 -12.17 -3.01
N SER A 164 3.78 -11.59 -3.39
CA SER A 164 3.90 -10.17 -3.68
C SER A 164 4.30 -9.98 -5.13
N GLN A 165 3.79 -8.94 -5.75
CA GLN A 165 4.17 -8.53 -7.10
C GLN A 165 4.18 -7.02 -7.18
N THR A 166 5.23 -6.48 -7.77
CA THR A 166 5.36 -5.06 -8.08
C THR A 166 5.66 -4.91 -9.56
N ASN A 167 4.94 -4.01 -10.20
CA ASN A 167 5.18 -3.59 -11.57
C ASN A 167 5.47 -2.09 -11.55
N ASN A 168 6.68 -1.72 -11.93
CA ASN A 168 7.12 -0.33 -12.03
C ASN A 168 7.36 0.00 -13.50
N LYS A 169 6.69 1.04 -13.98
CA LYS A 169 6.91 1.60 -15.31
C LYS A 169 7.32 3.06 -15.18
N ASN A 170 8.53 3.37 -15.64
CA ASN A 170 9.04 4.73 -15.75
C ASN A 170 9.08 5.10 -17.23
N ILE A 171 8.38 6.16 -17.59
CA ILE A 171 8.33 6.67 -18.95
C ILE A 171 9.02 8.03 -18.96
N LYS A 172 10.10 8.15 -19.67
CA LYS A 172 10.80 9.42 -19.87
C LYS A 172 10.62 9.87 -21.32
N TYR A 173 10.17 11.10 -21.46
CA TYR A 173 10.05 11.74 -22.77
C TYR A 173 11.31 12.54 -23.03
N LYS A 174 11.96 12.31 -24.17
CA LYS A 174 13.09 13.11 -24.60
C LYS A 174 12.59 14.49 -25.02
N ASP A 175 13.12 15.54 -24.40
CA ASP A 175 12.76 16.93 -24.67
C ASP A 175 11.26 17.24 -24.49
N ASN A 176 10.58 16.51 -23.58
CA ASN A 176 9.13 16.56 -23.39
C ASN A 176 8.29 16.23 -24.63
N ASP A 177 8.88 15.58 -25.61
CA ASP A 177 8.19 15.13 -26.82
C ASP A 177 7.71 13.70 -26.66
N GLU A 178 6.38 13.52 -26.55
CA GLU A 178 5.74 12.21 -26.36
C GLU A 178 6.04 11.21 -27.50
N SER A 179 6.47 11.69 -28.67
CA SER A 179 6.90 10.83 -29.77
C SER A 179 8.22 10.12 -29.51
N LYS A 180 8.99 10.56 -28.53
CA LYS A 180 10.31 10.02 -28.14
C LYS A 180 10.29 9.37 -26.77
N GLU A 181 9.37 8.44 -26.56
CA GLU A 181 9.17 7.73 -25.30
C GLU A 181 10.31 6.73 -25.02
N GLU A 182 10.95 6.85 -23.85
CA GLU A 182 11.83 5.83 -23.29
C GLU A 182 11.12 5.08 -22.15
N ASN A 183 10.89 3.78 -22.33
CA ASN A 183 10.23 2.94 -21.35
C ASN A 183 11.23 2.11 -20.54
N LEU A 184 11.21 2.24 -19.22
CA LEU A 184 11.86 1.32 -18.32
C LEU A 184 10.81 0.66 -17.43
N SER A 185 10.58 -0.65 -17.57
CA SER A 185 9.67 -1.40 -16.72
C SER A 185 10.40 -2.48 -15.96
N LEU A 186 10.14 -2.57 -14.64
CA LEU A 186 10.65 -3.61 -13.76
C LEU A 186 9.46 -4.34 -13.13
N ASN A 187 9.47 -5.69 -13.25
CA ASN A 187 8.46 -6.57 -12.67
C ASN A 187 9.15 -7.50 -11.67
N TYR A 188 8.64 -7.58 -10.42
CA TYR A 188 9.14 -8.43 -9.34
C TYR A 188 8.03 -9.33 -8.79
#